data_8615f6d23bbaaa3226593081c0705c0c
#
_entry.id   8615f6d23bbaaa3226593081c0705c0c
#
_cell.length_a   1.000
_cell.length_b   1.000
_cell.length_c   1.000
_cell.angle_alpha   90.00
_cell.angle_beta   90.00
_cell.angle_gamma   90.00
#
_symmetry.space_group_name_H-M   'P 1'
#
loop_
_entity.id
_entity.type
_entity.pdbx_description
1 polymer ?
#
loop_
_entity_poly.entity_id
_entity_poly.type
_entity_poly.pdbx_seq_one_letter_code
_entity_poly.pdbx_strand_id
1 'polypeptide(L)'
;MYRYTFHPEADIELGKLNKSVQILFTKALTKIIKSPQLGKDLGNKNQLNLSGLKKIYFDNKRYRIVYEVLEDEVCIYLIAIGKRDNMEVYHHAHERRTP
;
A
#
# COMPACT_ATOMS: atom_id res chain seq x y z
N MET A 1 -16.39 8.22 -3.60
CA MET A 1 -14.94 8.06 -3.85
C MET A 1 -14.19 8.22 -2.54
N TYR A 2 -13.24 7.33 -2.27
CA TYR A 2 -12.49 7.37 -1.02
C TYR A 2 -11.42 8.46 -1.07
N ARG A 3 -11.14 9.06 0.09
CA ARG A 3 -9.95 9.90 0.28
C ARG A 3 -8.75 8.99 0.49
N TYR A 4 -7.56 9.55 0.50
CA TYR A 4 -6.37 8.79 0.85
C TYR A 4 -5.43 9.64 1.70
N THR A 5 -4.62 8.94 2.50
CA THR A 5 -3.56 9.57 3.27
C THR A 5 -2.37 8.62 3.33
N PHE A 6 -1.17 9.16 3.53
CA PHE A 6 0.05 8.37 3.60
C PHE A 6 0.54 8.27 5.03
N HIS A 7 1.02 7.09 5.40
CA HIS A 7 1.96 7.03 6.51
C HIS A 7 3.19 7.85 6.09
N PRO A 8 3.78 8.65 7.00
CA PRO A 8 4.92 9.51 6.62
C PRO A 8 6.07 8.77 5.95
N GLU A 9 6.36 7.56 6.40
CA GLU A 9 7.45 6.77 5.81
C GLU A 9 7.08 6.25 4.42
N ALA A 10 5.80 5.98 4.16
CA ALA A 10 5.36 5.56 2.84
C ALA A 10 5.51 6.70 1.83
N ASP A 11 5.23 7.92 2.26
CA ASP A 11 5.42 9.11 1.42
C ASP A 11 6.89 9.25 1.03
N ILE A 12 7.80 9.04 1.99
CA ILE A 12 9.23 9.08 1.72
C ILE A 12 9.63 7.97 0.74
N GLU A 13 9.09 6.77 0.94
CA GLU A 13 9.38 5.64 0.05
C GLU A 13 8.97 5.94 -1.39
N LEU A 14 7.80 6.53 -1.57
CA LEU A 14 7.33 6.94 -2.90
C LEU A 14 8.28 7.97 -3.51
N GLY A 15 8.72 8.94 -2.73
CA GLY A 15 9.59 10.00 -3.21
C GLY A 15 10.96 9.51 -3.68
N LYS A 16 11.39 8.33 -3.21
CA LYS A 16 12.67 7.74 -3.63
C LYS A 16 12.59 7.04 -4.99
N LEU A 17 11.40 6.78 -5.49
CA LEU A 17 11.21 6.14 -6.79
C LEU A 17 11.39 7.17 -7.90
N ASN A 18 11.84 6.70 -9.08
CA ASN A 18 11.97 7.64 -10.20
C ASN A 18 10.59 8.08 -10.69
N LYS A 19 10.55 9.17 -11.45
CA LYS A 19 9.29 9.79 -11.83
C LYS A 19 8.39 8.89 -12.67
N SER A 20 8.97 8.07 -13.53
CA SER A 20 8.17 7.17 -14.36
C SER A 20 7.43 6.14 -13.49
N VAL A 21 8.07 5.65 -12.45
CA VAL A 21 7.46 4.71 -11.51
C VAL A 21 6.41 5.42 -10.65
N GLN A 22 6.66 6.67 -10.25
CA GLN A 22 5.69 7.45 -9.49
C GLN A 22 4.40 7.66 -10.29
N ILE A 23 4.50 7.86 -11.60
CA ILE A 23 3.32 7.99 -12.46
C ILE A 23 2.51 6.69 -12.45
N LEU A 24 3.18 5.55 -12.50
CA LEU A 24 2.50 4.26 -12.45
C LEU A 24 1.86 4.03 -11.08
N PHE A 25 2.50 4.50 -10.01
CA PHE A 25 1.90 4.48 -8.68
C PHE A 25 0.59 5.26 -8.67
N THR A 26 0.60 6.46 -9.24
CA THR A 26 -0.60 7.32 -9.27
C THR A 26 -1.75 6.62 -9.99
N LYS A 27 -1.47 5.91 -11.08
CA LYS A 27 -2.50 5.15 -11.79
C LYS A 27 -3.07 4.04 -10.91
N ALA A 28 -2.20 3.33 -10.17
CA ALA A 28 -2.64 2.28 -9.26
C ALA A 28 -3.47 2.87 -8.12
N LEU A 29 -3.03 4.00 -7.55
CA LEU A 29 -3.77 4.68 -6.49
C LEU A 29 -5.16 5.09 -6.96
N THR A 30 -5.28 5.59 -8.18
CA THR A 30 -6.58 5.97 -8.74
C THR A 30 -7.53 4.78 -8.77
N LYS A 31 -7.03 3.60 -9.11
CA LYS A 31 -7.85 2.38 -9.10
C LYS A 31 -8.28 2.00 -7.70
N ILE A 32 -7.39 2.12 -6.71
CA ILE A 32 -7.71 1.82 -5.31
C ILE A 32 -8.79 2.78 -4.79
N ILE A 33 -8.67 4.05 -5.11
CA ILE A 33 -9.64 5.06 -4.66
C ILE A 33 -11.03 4.76 -5.18
N LYS A 34 -11.13 4.29 -6.43
CA LYS A 34 -12.42 3.94 -7.03
C LYS A 34 -12.96 2.61 -6.56
N SER A 35 -12.06 1.67 -6.24
CA SER A 35 -12.42 0.31 -5.85
C SER A 35 -11.51 -0.16 -4.72
N PRO A 36 -11.78 0.28 -3.48
CA PRO A 36 -10.88 -0.04 -2.35
C PRO A 36 -10.67 -1.54 -2.13
N GLN A 37 -11.61 -2.36 -2.55
CA GLN A 37 -11.51 -3.81 -2.39
C GLN A 37 -10.68 -4.49 -3.47
N LEU A 38 -10.10 -3.72 -4.38
CA LEU A 38 -9.32 -4.24 -5.50
C LEU A 38 -8.11 -5.04 -5.04
N GLY A 39 -7.44 -4.59 -3.98
CA GLY A 39 -6.25 -5.23 -3.48
C GLY A 39 -6.53 -6.59 -2.86
N LYS A 40 -5.50 -7.42 -2.81
CA LYS A 40 -5.59 -8.75 -2.24
C LYS A 40 -5.33 -8.70 -0.75
N ASP A 41 -6.17 -9.37 0.04
CA ASP A 41 -5.98 -9.47 1.49
C ASP A 41 -4.68 -10.21 1.81
N LEU A 42 -3.93 -9.69 2.78
CA LEU A 42 -2.64 -10.26 3.13
C LEU A 42 -2.73 -11.39 4.15
N GLY A 43 -3.55 -11.24 5.17
CA GLY A 43 -3.60 -12.23 6.24
C GLY A 43 -2.27 -12.36 6.96
N ASN A 44 -1.83 -13.59 7.22
CA ASN A 44 -0.55 -13.85 7.86
C ASN A 44 0.52 -14.12 6.80
N LYS A 45 1.67 -13.44 6.94
CA LYS A 45 2.82 -13.61 6.06
C LYS A 45 4.08 -13.70 6.90
N ASN A 46 4.85 -14.80 6.75
CA ASN A 46 6.10 -14.97 7.49
C ASN A 46 5.94 -14.69 8.99
N GLN A 47 4.86 -15.24 9.58
CA GLN A 47 4.54 -15.07 10.99
C GLN A 47 4.15 -13.65 11.38
N LEU A 48 3.95 -12.76 10.40
CA LEU A 48 3.42 -11.41 10.64
C LEU A 48 1.92 -11.41 10.47
N ASN A 49 1.23 -10.82 11.45
CA ASN A 49 -0.22 -10.65 11.34
C ASN A 49 -0.50 -9.39 10.55
N LEU A 50 -0.90 -9.56 9.30
CA LEU A 50 -1.23 -8.46 8.40
C LEU A 50 -2.73 -8.46 8.07
N SER A 51 -3.54 -9.05 8.93
CA SER A 51 -4.99 -9.08 8.76
C SER A 51 -5.53 -7.66 8.64
N GLY A 52 -6.45 -7.44 7.70
CA GLY A 52 -7.04 -6.13 7.48
C GLY A 52 -6.25 -5.27 6.52
N LEU A 53 -5.08 -5.71 6.11
CA LEU A 53 -4.27 -4.99 5.13
C LEU A 53 -4.41 -5.63 3.76
N LYS A 54 -4.26 -4.83 2.71
CA LYS A 54 -4.35 -5.27 1.33
C LYS A 54 -3.11 -4.86 0.57
N LYS A 55 -2.82 -5.57 -0.50
CA LYS A 55 -1.73 -5.18 -1.41
C LYS A 55 -2.23 -5.09 -2.84
N ILE A 56 -1.57 -4.24 -3.61
CA ILE A 56 -1.72 -4.19 -5.07
C ILE A 56 -0.33 -3.99 -5.67
N TYR A 57 -0.12 -4.59 -6.84
CA TYR A 57 1.14 -4.41 -7.57
C TYR A 57 1.02 -3.29 -8.57
N PHE A 58 2.16 -2.67 -8.91
CA PHE A 58 2.25 -1.72 -10.00
C PHE A 58 3.60 -1.88 -10.69
N ASP A 59 3.76 -1.26 -11.86
CA ASP A 59 4.96 -1.36 -12.69
C ASP A 59 5.30 -2.80 -13.01
N ASN A 60 4.39 -3.49 -13.72
CA ASN A 60 4.56 -4.90 -14.12
C ASN A 60 4.91 -5.79 -12.92
N LYS A 61 4.26 -5.52 -11.78
CA LYS A 61 4.43 -6.28 -10.54
C LYS A 61 5.83 -6.16 -9.93
N ARG A 62 6.59 -5.14 -10.31
CA ARG A 62 7.91 -4.91 -9.69
C ARG A 62 7.80 -4.30 -8.31
N TYR A 63 6.73 -3.55 -8.07
CA TYR A 63 6.51 -2.85 -6.80
C TYR A 63 5.15 -3.22 -6.26
N ARG A 64 4.97 -2.97 -4.96
CA ARG A 64 3.69 -3.18 -4.30
C ARG A 64 3.35 -2.01 -3.41
N ILE A 65 2.05 -1.80 -3.25
CA ILE A 65 1.48 -0.87 -2.28
C ILE A 65 0.78 -1.71 -1.23
N VAL A 66 1.07 -1.47 0.04
CA VAL A 66 0.31 -2.06 1.14
C VAL A 66 -0.55 -0.96 1.74
N TYR A 67 -1.85 -1.22 1.85
CA TYR A 67 -2.79 -0.21 2.33
C TYR A 67 -3.87 -0.82 3.20
N GLU A 68 -4.51 0.04 3.96
CA GLU A 68 -5.64 -0.32 4.81
C GLU A 68 -6.84 0.53 4.41
N VAL A 69 -8.03 -0.08 4.37
CA VAL A 69 -9.26 0.64 4.09
C VAL A 69 -9.89 1.02 5.42
N LEU A 70 -9.96 2.31 5.70
CA LEU A 70 -10.57 2.84 6.92
C LEU A 70 -12.02 3.18 6.59
N GLU A 71 -12.91 2.20 6.75
CA GLU A 71 -14.29 2.29 6.29
C GLU A 71 -15.05 3.45 6.94
N ASP A 72 -14.89 3.63 8.24
CA ASP A 72 -15.59 4.67 8.98
C ASP A 72 -15.20 6.08 8.54
N GLU A 73 -13.99 6.23 8.00
CA GLU A 73 -13.46 7.50 7.54
C GLU A 73 -13.54 7.67 6.03
N VAL A 74 -13.99 6.63 5.32
CA VAL A 74 -14.03 6.58 3.85
C VAL A 74 -12.65 6.98 3.31
N CYS A 75 -11.61 6.34 3.85
CA CYS A 75 -10.22 6.71 3.60
C CYS A 75 -9.36 5.49 3.34
N ILE A 76 -8.44 5.64 2.39
CA ILE A 76 -7.38 4.66 2.12
C ILE A 76 -6.13 5.14 2.85
N TYR A 77 -5.58 4.30 3.72
CA TYR A 77 -4.35 4.60 4.42
C TYR A 77 -3.21 3.85 3.73
N LEU A 78 -2.31 4.59 3.07
CA LEU A 78 -1.18 4.02 2.34
C LEU A 78 -0.03 3.81 3.33
N ILE A 79 0.29 2.56 3.61
CA ILE A 79 1.15 2.21 4.74
C ILE A 79 2.59 1.98 4.30
N ALA A 80 2.79 1.28 3.19
CA ALA A 80 4.14 0.95 2.74
C ALA A 80 4.18 0.77 1.24
N ILE A 81 5.30 1.19 0.63
CA ILE A 81 5.53 1.10 -0.80
C ILE A 81 6.93 0.54 -0.97
N GLY A 82 7.07 -0.54 -1.74
CA GLY A 82 8.39 -1.13 -1.92
C GLY A 82 8.39 -2.19 -3.01
N LYS A 83 9.58 -2.75 -3.26
CA LYS A 83 9.76 -3.77 -4.27
C LYS A 83 9.03 -5.05 -3.90
N ARG A 84 8.46 -5.71 -4.90
CA ARG A 84 7.67 -6.91 -4.73
C ARG A 84 8.42 -8.03 -4.01
N ASP A 85 9.69 -8.23 -4.34
CA ASP A 85 10.50 -9.32 -3.79
C ASP A 85 11.16 -8.98 -2.47
N ASN A 86 10.93 -7.77 -1.96
CA ASN A 86 11.51 -7.32 -0.70
C ASN A 86 10.50 -7.52 0.43
N MET A 87 10.77 -8.50 1.30
CA MET A 87 9.89 -8.79 2.43
C MET A 87 9.86 -7.67 3.47
N GLU A 88 10.81 -6.74 3.41
CA GLU A 88 10.82 -5.61 4.34
C GLU A 88 9.55 -4.78 4.27
N VAL A 89 8.91 -4.72 3.09
CA VAL A 89 7.68 -3.95 2.96
C VAL A 89 6.59 -4.49 3.88
N TYR A 90 6.56 -5.80 4.11
CA TYR A 90 5.58 -6.40 5.02
C TYR A 90 5.92 -6.13 6.48
N HIS A 91 7.20 -6.15 6.83
CA HIS A 91 7.62 -5.77 8.18
C HIS A 91 7.28 -4.31 8.46
N HIS A 92 7.55 -3.42 7.50
CA HIS A 92 7.19 -2.01 7.63
C HIS A 92 5.68 -1.84 7.81
N ALA A 93 4.89 -2.56 7.01
CA ALA A 93 3.44 -2.46 7.11
C ALA A 93 2.95 -2.91 8.48
N HIS A 94 3.51 -4.00 9.01
CA HIS A 94 3.14 -4.50 10.32
C HIS A 94 3.44 -3.49 11.42
N GLU A 95 4.59 -2.82 11.33
CA GLU A 95 4.99 -1.82 12.31
C GLU A 95 4.18 -0.53 12.22
N ARG A 96 3.74 -0.18 11.03
CA ARG A 96 3.10 1.12 10.75
C ARG A 96 1.59 1.10 10.80
N ARG A 97 0.99 -0.06 10.90
CA ARG A 97 -0.47 -0.14 10.85
C ARG A 97 -1.09 0.59 12.04
N THR A 98 -2.32 1.06 11.85
CA THR A 98 -3.05 1.71 12.94
C THR A 98 -3.34 0.71 14.05
N PRO A 99 -3.24 1.15 15.33
CA PRO A 99 -3.55 0.28 16.46
C PRO A 99 -4.98 -0.21 16.46
#